data_2a66b0f93ba8e2080ce61a6a88ec3c33
#
_entry.id   2a66b0f93ba8e2080ce61a6a88ec3c33
#
_cell.length_a   1.000
_cell.length_b   1.000
_cell.length_c   1.000
_cell.angle_alpha   90.00
_cell.angle_beta   90.00
_cell.angle_gamma   90.00
#
_symmetry.space_group_name_H-M   'P 1'
#
loop_
_entity.id
_entity.type
_entity.pdbx_description
1 polymer ?
#
loop_
_entity_poly.entity_id
_entity_poly.type
_entity_poly.pdbx_seq_one_letter_code
_entity_poly.pdbx_strand_id
1 'polypeptide(L)'
;MEYKKNDLLTVTIEDMGHDGEGIGKVDGYTVFVKDAVIGDKVQVKIMKAKKNYGYARLVEIMEPSKDRVEPRCACARQCGGCQIQALSYEKQLAYKQQKIENNLIRIGGFQKEEIPMQPIIGMEDPYHYRNKAQFPVGYDKEGHLIAGFYAGRTHSIISNRKCYLGVEVNEQILNLVLAHMEAYAIPAYDEKTGKGLVRHVLIRYGFQSKEIMVCLVVNGSHIPEAEELIENLRKIPGMTSISLNINREKTNVILGRKGKLLWGQEYITDTIGPIAYQISPQSFYRRLCGGSSCPDTVGGSGTCRVRLSRLAGTACGLCAETGTVHGQQTGDDQTETDREGSQACVSQS
;
A
#
# COMPACT_ATOMS: atom_id res chain seq x y z
N MET A 1 -38.64 -6.82 8.13
CA MET A 1 -38.55 -7.56 6.83
C MET A 1 -37.27 -8.36 6.82
N GLU A 2 -37.26 -9.55 6.25
CA GLU A 2 -36.05 -10.36 6.14
C GLU A 2 -35.57 -10.29 4.69
N TYR A 3 -34.47 -9.56 4.45
CA TYR A 3 -33.89 -9.45 3.13
C TYR A 3 -33.12 -10.74 2.75
N LYS A 4 -33.15 -11.09 1.46
CA LYS A 4 -32.57 -12.31 0.92
C LYS A 4 -31.53 -12.01 -0.15
N LYS A 5 -30.70 -13.02 -0.44
CA LYS A 5 -29.76 -12.95 -1.57
C LYS A 5 -30.52 -12.68 -2.87
N ASN A 6 -29.99 -11.79 -3.69
CA ASN A 6 -30.51 -11.28 -4.96
C ASN A 6 -31.62 -10.22 -4.86
N ASP A 7 -32.09 -9.84 -3.67
CA ASP A 7 -33.02 -8.73 -3.54
C ASP A 7 -32.38 -7.44 -4.06
N LEU A 8 -33.19 -6.62 -4.73
CA LEU A 8 -32.81 -5.30 -5.21
C LEU A 8 -33.31 -4.26 -4.21
N LEU A 9 -32.44 -3.37 -3.78
CA LEU A 9 -32.75 -2.30 -2.84
C LEU A 9 -32.26 -0.97 -3.39
N THR A 10 -32.99 0.09 -3.07
CA THR A 10 -32.50 1.46 -3.22
C THR A 10 -32.02 1.95 -1.86
N VAL A 11 -30.79 2.45 -1.79
CA VAL A 11 -30.20 2.89 -0.53
C VAL A 11 -29.39 4.17 -0.73
N THR A 12 -29.51 5.09 0.23
CA THR A 12 -28.64 6.26 0.32
C THR A 12 -27.44 5.93 1.18
N ILE A 13 -26.25 6.25 0.71
CA ILE A 13 -25.00 6.00 1.42
C ILE A 13 -24.76 7.12 2.42
N GLU A 14 -24.80 6.79 3.69
CA GLU A 14 -24.70 7.72 4.82
C GLU A 14 -23.27 7.76 5.41
N ASP A 15 -22.53 6.65 5.33
CA ASP A 15 -21.21 6.49 5.94
C ASP A 15 -20.33 5.55 5.09
N MET A 16 -19.09 5.35 5.51
CA MET A 16 -18.17 4.41 4.88
C MET A 16 -17.50 3.50 5.91
N GLY A 17 -17.38 2.24 5.55
CA GLY A 17 -16.76 1.21 6.37
C GLY A 17 -15.24 1.25 6.38
N HIS A 18 -14.67 0.30 7.12
CA HIS A 18 -13.21 0.18 7.28
C HIS A 18 -12.50 -0.07 5.95
N ASP A 19 -13.08 -0.90 5.10
CA ASP A 19 -12.52 -1.29 3.79
C ASP A 19 -12.93 -0.32 2.66
N GLY A 20 -13.55 0.83 3.00
CA GLY A 20 -13.95 1.86 2.04
C GLY A 20 -15.26 1.55 1.31
N GLU A 21 -16.03 0.56 1.76
CA GLU A 21 -17.39 0.31 1.29
C GLU A 21 -18.36 1.37 1.82
N GLY A 22 -19.30 1.79 0.99
CA GLY A 22 -20.40 2.65 1.42
C GLY A 22 -21.33 1.92 2.38
N ILE A 23 -21.83 2.61 3.38
CA ILE A 23 -22.78 2.10 4.36
C ILE A 23 -24.07 2.91 4.25
N GLY A 24 -25.21 2.24 4.08
CA GLY A 24 -26.52 2.84 4.16
C GLY A 24 -27.49 1.93 4.87
N LYS A 25 -28.70 2.46 5.16
CA LYS A 25 -29.74 1.71 5.84
C LYS A 25 -31.05 1.75 5.05
N VAL A 26 -31.74 0.61 5.05
CA VAL A 26 -33.10 0.48 4.50
C VAL A 26 -33.94 -0.20 5.58
N ASP A 27 -34.97 0.48 6.09
CA ASP A 27 -35.84 -0.01 7.18
C ASP A 27 -35.07 -0.54 8.40
N GLY A 28 -33.97 0.15 8.77
CA GLY A 28 -33.11 -0.25 9.87
C GLY A 28 -32.09 -1.37 9.56
N TYR A 29 -32.16 -1.96 8.36
CA TYR A 29 -31.22 -2.96 7.90
C TYR A 29 -29.98 -2.32 7.26
N THR A 30 -28.80 -2.61 7.79
CA THR A 30 -27.54 -2.02 7.32
C THR A 30 -27.03 -2.74 6.06
N VAL A 31 -26.68 -1.97 5.03
CA VAL A 31 -26.17 -2.51 3.77
C VAL A 31 -24.78 -1.95 3.48
N PHE A 32 -23.80 -2.84 3.28
CA PHE A 32 -22.45 -2.51 2.86
C PHE A 32 -22.33 -2.64 1.34
N VAL A 33 -21.95 -1.55 0.68
CA VAL A 33 -21.95 -1.45 -0.79
C VAL A 33 -20.57 -1.08 -1.29
N LYS A 34 -19.91 -2.01 -1.99
CA LYS A 34 -18.62 -1.72 -2.62
C LYS A 34 -18.81 -0.72 -3.78
N ASP A 35 -17.84 0.19 -3.96
CA ASP A 35 -17.79 1.22 -5.01
C ASP A 35 -18.85 2.32 -4.90
N ALA A 36 -19.58 2.39 -3.80
CA ALA A 36 -20.48 3.51 -3.47
C ALA A 36 -19.81 4.45 -2.46
N VAL A 37 -20.02 5.76 -2.60
CA VAL A 37 -19.43 6.78 -1.74
C VAL A 37 -20.52 7.55 -0.97
N ILE A 38 -20.12 8.20 0.12
CA ILE A 38 -21.03 8.98 0.96
C ILE A 38 -21.82 9.98 0.11
N GLY A 39 -23.14 9.99 0.28
CA GLY A 39 -24.09 10.86 -0.43
C GLY A 39 -24.66 10.29 -1.72
N ASP A 40 -24.15 9.14 -2.20
CA ASP A 40 -24.79 8.47 -3.35
C ASP A 40 -26.14 7.89 -2.95
N LYS A 41 -27.11 7.96 -3.88
CA LYS A 41 -28.32 7.14 -3.85
C LYS A 41 -28.22 6.09 -4.94
N VAL A 42 -28.20 4.83 -4.53
CA VAL A 42 -27.82 3.71 -5.39
C VAL A 42 -28.85 2.59 -5.40
N GLN A 43 -29.00 1.95 -6.54
CA GLN A 43 -29.63 0.65 -6.61
C GLN A 43 -28.58 -0.43 -6.40
N VAL A 44 -28.87 -1.36 -5.50
CA VAL A 44 -27.94 -2.44 -5.10
C VAL A 44 -28.61 -3.80 -5.11
N LYS A 45 -27.80 -4.83 -5.35
CA LYS A 45 -28.24 -6.24 -5.28
C LYS A 45 -27.58 -6.91 -4.09
N ILE A 46 -28.36 -7.49 -3.18
CA ILE A 46 -27.87 -8.22 -2.02
C ILE A 46 -27.09 -9.47 -2.49
N MET A 47 -25.83 -9.55 -2.11
CA MET A 47 -24.96 -10.70 -2.39
C MET A 47 -24.93 -11.68 -1.22
N LYS A 48 -24.99 -11.17 0.01
CA LYS A 48 -24.99 -11.95 1.24
C LYS A 48 -25.82 -11.23 2.29
N ALA A 49 -26.92 -11.86 2.72
CA ALA A 49 -27.76 -11.37 3.81
C ALA A 49 -27.35 -12.03 5.13
N LYS A 50 -27.37 -11.25 6.21
CA LYS A 50 -27.25 -11.63 7.60
C LYS A 50 -28.46 -11.09 8.35
N LYS A 51 -28.67 -11.47 9.61
CA LYS A 51 -29.84 -11.07 10.40
C LYS A 51 -30.04 -9.55 10.47
N ASN A 52 -28.99 -8.77 10.70
CA ASN A 52 -29.06 -7.32 10.93
C ASN A 52 -28.35 -6.50 9.88
N TYR A 53 -27.63 -7.12 8.91
CA TYR A 53 -26.91 -6.42 7.86
C TYR A 53 -26.68 -7.29 6.63
N GLY A 54 -26.32 -6.68 5.51
CA GLY A 54 -25.98 -7.38 4.29
C GLY A 54 -24.85 -6.74 3.50
N TYR A 55 -24.24 -7.53 2.63
CA TYR A 55 -23.28 -7.07 1.64
C TYR A 55 -23.97 -7.03 0.29
N ALA A 56 -23.86 -5.91 -0.39
CA ALA A 56 -24.51 -5.70 -1.68
C ALA A 56 -23.51 -5.25 -2.76
N ARG A 57 -23.84 -5.58 -3.98
CA ARG A 57 -23.14 -5.11 -5.18
C ARG A 57 -23.89 -3.91 -5.73
N LEU A 58 -23.16 -2.85 -6.06
CA LEU A 58 -23.67 -1.70 -6.80
C LEU A 58 -24.18 -2.16 -8.18
N VAL A 59 -25.44 -1.85 -8.49
CA VAL A 59 -26.06 -2.07 -9.79
C VAL A 59 -26.03 -0.77 -10.58
N GLU A 60 -26.55 0.32 -9.99
CA GLU A 60 -26.66 1.61 -10.63
C GLU A 60 -26.54 2.74 -9.61
N ILE A 61 -25.98 3.87 -10.02
CA ILE A 61 -25.98 5.12 -9.27
C ILE A 61 -27.16 5.94 -9.78
N MET A 62 -28.22 6.02 -8.99
CA MET A 62 -29.43 6.74 -9.36
C MET A 62 -29.24 8.25 -9.23
N GLU A 63 -28.63 8.68 -8.12
CA GLU A 63 -28.29 10.07 -7.85
C GLU A 63 -26.85 10.10 -7.30
N PRO A 64 -25.87 10.59 -8.08
CA PRO A 64 -24.50 10.66 -7.61
C PRO A 64 -24.35 11.73 -6.51
N SER A 65 -23.49 11.43 -5.53
CA SER A 65 -23.07 12.42 -4.53
C SER A 65 -22.38 13.60 -5.21
N LYS A 66 -22.58 14.80 -4.67
CA LYS A 66 -21.82 15.99 -5.08
C LYS A 66 -20.30 15.85 -4.87
N ASP A 67 -19.91 14.98 -3.96
CA ASP A 67 -18.52 14.70 -3.60
C ASP A 67 -17.94 13.49 -4.39
N ARG A 68 -18.74 12.90 -5.28
CA ARG A 68 -18.28 11.83 -6.18
C ARG A 68 -17.43 12.42 -7.30
N VAL A 69 -16.30 11.80 -7.55
CA VAL A 69 -15.40 12.14 -8.66
C VAL A 69 -15.07 10.90 -9.47
N GLU A 70 -14.71 11.10 -10.74
CA GLU A 70 -14.18 10.02 -11.57
C GLU A 70 -12.79 9.62 -11.06
N PRO A 71 -12.54 8.34 -10.72
CA PRO A 71 -11.22 7.89 -10.30
C PRO A 71 -10.17 8.12 -11.38
N ARG A 72 -9.05 8.75 -11.03
CA ARG A 72 -7.93 8.96 -11.96
C ARG A 72 -7.38 7.65 -12.53
N CYS A 73 -7.44 6.57 -11.74
CA CYS A 73 -6.95 5.25 -12.13
C CYS A 73 -8.06 4.41 -12.74
N ALA A 74 -7.93 4.02 -14.02
CA ALA A 74 -8.89 3.15 -14.69
C ALA A 74 -9.08 1.78 -14.00
N CYS A 75 -8.08 1.33 -13.22
CA CYS A 75 -8.15 0.08 -12.46
C CYS A 75 -8.74 0.22 -11.05
N ALA A 76 -9.19 1.40 -10.63
CA ALA A 76 -9.57 1.69 -9.23
C ALA A 76 -10.64 0.73 -8.68
N ARG A 77 -11.60 0.30 -9.51
CA ARG A 77 -12.68 -0.63 -9.11
C ARG A 77 -12.24 -2.08 -9.01
N GLN A 78 -11.19 -2.48 -9.73
CA GLN A 78 -10.71 -3.85 -9.83
C GLN A 78 -9.51 -4.10 -8.92
N CYS A 79 -8.59 -3.13 -8.85
CA CYS A 79 -7.38 -3.19 -8.06
C CYS A 79 -7.68 -3.14 -6.56
N GLY A 80 -7.06 -4.03 -5.77
CA GLY A 80 -7.19 -4.03 -4.31
C GLY A 80 -6.42 -2.92 -3.58
N GLY A 81 -5.68 -2.07 -4.32
CA GLY A 81 -4.81 -1.04 -3.72
C GLY A 81 -5.51 0.23 -3.28
N CYS A 82 -6.64 0.59 -3.90
CA CYS A 82 -7.38 1.82 -3.62
C CYS A 82 -8.87 1.53 -3.44
N GLN A 83 -9.48 2.08 -2.40
CA GLN A 83 -10.89 1.84 -2.08
C GLN A 83 -11.78 3.06 -2.27
N ILE A 84 -11.22 4.28 -2.11
CA ILE A 84 -12.01 5.50 -2.00
C ILE A 84 -11.66 6.58 -3.03
N GLN A 85 -11.06 6.20 -4.17
CA GLN A 85 -10.70 7.17 -5.23
C GLN A 85 -11.90 7.86 -5.88
N ALA A 86 -13.09 7.26 -5.80
CA ALA A 86 -14.31 7.86 -6.32
C ALA A 86 -14.89 8.98 -5.43
N LEU A 87 -14.27 9.25 -4.28
CA LEU A 87 -14.62 10.34 -3.37
C LEU A 87 -13.61 11.48 -3.54
N SER A 88 -14.07 12.73 -3.58
CA SER A 88 -13.20 13.91 -3.65
C SER A 88 -12.18 13.91 -2.53
N TYR A 89 -10.97 14.42 -2.79
CA TYR A 89 -9.89 14.35 -1.80
C TYR A 89 -10.23 15.10 -0.51
N GLU A 90 -10.89 16.25 -0.63
CA GLU A 90 -11.38 17.02 0.50
C GLU A 90 -12.32 16.17 1.38
N LYS A 91 -13.27 15.46 0.74
CA LYS A 91 -14.18 14.58 1.47
C LYS A 91 -13.50 13.34 2.04
N GLN A 92 -12.45 12.83 1.37
CA GLN A 92 -11.61 11.77 1.95
C GLN A 92 -10.92 12.21 3.24
N LEU A 93 -10.42 13.44 3.30
CA LEU A 93 -9.83 14.01 4.50
C LEU A 93 -10.84 14.14 5.62
N ALA A 94 -12.01 14.74 5.34
CA ALA A 94 -13.09 14.86 6.31
C ALA A 94 -13.53 13.50 6.86
N TYR A 95 -13.74 12.50 5.98
CA TYR A 95 -14.07 11.14 6.39
C TYR A 95 -13.01 10.51 7.31
N LYS A 96 -11.73 10.66 6.97
CA LYS A 96 -10.63 10.09 7.78
C LYS A 96 -10.55 10.74 9.16
N GLN A 97 -10.73 12.05 9.23
CA GLN A 97 -10.76 12.76 10.51
C GLN A 97 -11.95 12.33 11.36
N GLN A 98 -13.14 12.32 10.76
CA GLN A 98 -14.36 11.86 11.43
C GLN A 98 -14.24 10.43 11.96
N LYS A 99 -13.62 9.54 11.19
CA LYS A 99 -13.41 8.14 11.59
C LYS A 99 -12.53 8.04 12.84
N ILE A 100 -11.46 8.83 12.93
CA ILE A 100 -10.60 8.84 14.12
C ILE A 100 -11.39 9.36 15.33
N GLU A 101 -12.10 10.47 15.18
CA GLU A 101 -12.95 11.03 16.23
C GLU A 101 -14.00 10.02 16.72
N ASN A 102 -14.72 9.40 15.79
CA ASN A 102 -15.72 8.37 16.11
C ASN A 102 -15.11 7.17 16.84
N ASN A 103 -13.91 6.74 16.47
CA ASN A 103 -13.23 5.62 17.15
C ASN A 103 -12.82 6.00 18.58
N LEU A 104 -12.31 7.20 18.79
CA LEU A 104 -11.97 7.69 20.13
C LEU A 104 -13.20 7.76 21.03
N ILE A 105 -14.32 8.24 20.52
CA ILE A 105 -15.58 8.32 21.27
C ILE A 105 -16.16 6.94 21.51
N ARG A 106 -16.38 6.13 20.46
CA ARG A 106 -17.16 4.89 20.56
C ARG A 106 -16.37 3.72 21.11
N ILE A 107 -15.07 3.63 20.81
CA ILE A 107 -14.19 2.54 21.23
C ILE A 107 -13.35 2.97 22.42
N GLY A 108 -12.79 4.19 22.36
CA GLY A 108 -11.95 4.74 23.43
C GLY A 108 -12.72 5.24 24.63
N GLY A 109 -14.03 5.50 24.50
CA GLY A 109 -14.89 5.97 25.61
C GLY A 109 -14.68 7.43 25.97
N PHE A 110 -13.91 8.20 25.17
CA PHE A 110 -13.68 9.63 25.41
C PHE A 110 -14.94 10.45 25.12
N GLN A 111 -15.16 11.52 25.90
CA GLN A 111 -16.14 12.53 25.52
C GLN A 111 -15.57 13.41 24.41
N LYS A 112 -16.44 13.90 23.52
CA LYS A 112 -16.00 14.70 22.36
C LYS A 112 -15.18 15.93 22.78
N GLU A 113 -15.58 16.56 23.84
CA GLU A 113 -14.99 17.78 24.41
C GLU A 113 -13.59 17.54 25.02
N GLU A 114 -13.28 16.28 25.36
CA GLU A 114 -11.99 15.89 25.91
C GLU A 114 -10.93 15.62 24.83
N ILE A 115 -11.36 15.53 23.56
CA ILE A 115 -10.47 15.17 22.46
C ILE A 115 -9.91 16.47 21.83
N PRO A 116 -8.60 16.78 22.02
CA PRO A 116 -7.96 17.95 21.40
C PRO A 116 -7.66 17.67 19.91
N MET A 117 -8.73 17.48 19.12
CA MET A 117 -8.60 17.13 17.71
C MET A 117 -8.04 18.30 16.89
N GLN A 118 -6.87 18.10 16.31
CA GLN A 118 -6.31 19.03 15.34
C GLN A 118 -6.84 18.73 13.93
N PRO A 119 -6.93 19.76 13.04
CA PRO A 119 -7.29 19.53 11.64
C PRO A 119 -6.37 18.50 10.97
N ILE A 120 -6.93 17.62 10.17
CA ILE A 120 -6.15 16.65 9.41
C ILE A 120 -5.21 17.35 8.43
N ILE A 121 -3.95 16.91 8.40
CA ILE A 121 -2.97 17.40 7.43
C ILE A 121 -3.18 16.62 6.13
N GLY A 122 -3.59 17.31 5.08
CA GLY A 122 -3.71 16.79 3.73
C GLY A 122 -2.43 16.95 2.94
N MET A 123 -2.36 16.25 1.79
CA MET A 123 -1.31 16.42 0.80
C MET A 123 -1.79 17.43 -0.25
N GLU A 124 -0.91 18.25 -0.80
CA GLU A 124 -1.22 19.13 -1.94
C GLU A 124 -1.57 18.30 -3.19
N ASP A 125 -0.75 17.28 -3.48
CA ASP A 125 -1.06 16.26 -4.49
C ASP A 125 -1.11 14.89 -3.85
N PRO A 126 -2.29 14.23 -3.76
CA PRO A 126 -2.43 12.92 -3.16
C PRO A 126 -2.01 11.77 -4.08
N TYR A 127 -1.25 12.06 -5.13
CA TYR A 127 -0.73 11.09 -6.07
C TYR A 127 0.81 11.00 -6.00
N HIS A 128 1.40 10.01 -6.65
CA HIS A 128 2.86 9.81 -6.80
C HIS A 128 3.67 9.84 -5.49
N TYR A 129 3.03 9.60 -4.33
CA TYR A 129 3.67 9.68 -3.02
C TYR A 129 4.32 8.37 -2.56
N ARG A 130 4.01 7.24 -3.20
CA ARG A 130 4.59 5.95 -2.80
C ARG A 130 6.00 5.81 -3.30
N ASN A 131 6.92 5.69 -2.37
CA ASN A 131 8.34 5.47 -2.62
C ASN A 131 8.72 3.97 -2.67
N LYS A 132 7.79 3.07 -2.43
CA LYS A 132 7.97 1.62 -2.54
C LYS A 132 6.77 1.01 -3.25
N ALA A 133 7.02 0.28 -4.31
CA ALA A 133 6.03 -0.56 -4.97
C ALA A 133 6.54 -1.99 -5.13
N GLN A 134 5.64 -2.96 -5.02
CA GLN A 134 5.91 -4.38 -5.24
C GLN A 134 4.86 -4.89 -6.22
N PHE A 135 5.30 -5.15 -7.43
CA PHE A 135 4.43 -5.57 -8.52
C PHE A 135 4.54 -7.07 -8.71
N PRO A 136 3.50 -7.86 -8.42
CA PRO A 136 3.42 -9.25 -8.88
C PRO A 136 3.50 -9.29 -10.40
N VAL A 137 4.19 -10.29 -10.91
CA VAL A 137 4.30 -10.60 -12.34
C VAL A 137 3.58 -11.91 -12.61
N GLY A 138 2.82 -11.98 -13.68
CA GLY A 138 2.05 -13.15 -14.04
C GLY A 138 1.54 -13.07 -15.46
N TYR A 139 0.48 -13.82 -15.75
CA TYR A 139 -0.16 -13.87 -17.06
C TYR A 139 -1.61 -13.42 -16.97
N ASP A 140 -2.09 -12.75 -18.00
CA ASP A 140 -3.51 -12.51 -18.21
C ASP A 140 -4.22 -13.78 -18.71
N LYS A 141 -5.51 -13.66 -19.05
CA LYS A 141 -6.31 -14.79 -19.53
C LYS A 141 -5.91 -15.24 -20.95
N GLU A 142 -5.32 -14.35 -21.70
CA GLU A 142 -4.83 -14.54 -23.05
C GLU A 142 -3.39 -15.10 -23.08
N GLY A 143 -2.72 -15.16 -21.92
CA GLY A 143 -1.35 -15.68 -21.78
C GLY A 143 -0.26 -14.64 -21.98
N HIS A 144 -0.58 -13.34 -22.02
CA HIS A 144 0.41 -12.28 -22.09
C HIS A 144 1.00 -11.99 -20.71
N LEU A 145 2.30 -11.65 -20.68
CA LEU A 145 2.95 -11.23 -19.45
C LEU A 145 2.39 -9.89 -18.96
N ILE A 146 2.00 -9.87 -17.69
CA ILE A 146 1.48 -8.68 -17.02
C ILE A 146 2.20 -8.43 -15.70
N ALA A 147 2.27 -7.16 -15.31
CA ALA A 147 2.63 -6.73 -13.97
C ALA A 147 1.60 -5.73 -13.45
N GLY A 148 1.34 -5.74 -12.15
CA GLY A 148 0.34 -4.84 -11.59
C GLY A 148 0.11 -5.07 -10.10
N PHE A 149 -1.15 -5.19 -9.70
CA PHE A 149 -1.52 -5.43 -8.30
C PHE A 149 -2.61 -6.49 -8.22
N TYR A 150 -2.73 -7.15 -7.09
CA TYR A 150 -3.80 -8.10 -6.87
C TYR A 150 -5.17 -7.43 -6.80
N ALA A 151 -6.16 -8.06 -7.39
CA ALA A 151 -7.56 -7.71 -7.19
C ALA A 151 -7.93 -7.94 -5.71
N GLY A 152 -8.84 -7.13 -5.20
CA GLY A 152 -9.24 -7.22 -3.80
C GLY A 152 -9.69 -8.62 -3.40
N ARG A 153 -9.13 -9.15 -2.32
CA ARG A 153 -9.42 -10.47 -1.74
C ARG A 153 -9.10 -11.67 -2.65
N THR A 154 -8.26 -11.47 -3.66
CA THR A 154 -7.82 -12.54 -4.56
C THR A 154 -6.34 -12.40 -4.89
N HIS A 155 -5.74 -13.43 -5.51
CA HIS A 155 -4.40 -13.39 -6.09
C HIS A 155 -4.41 -13.19 -7.62
N SER A 156 -5.56 -12.77 -8.18
CA SER A 156 -5.61 -12.40 -9.60
C SER A 156 -4.92 -11.07 -9.81
N ILE A 157 -3.97 -11.03 -10.72
CA ILE A 157 -3.21 -9.81 -11.04
C ILE A 157 -4.06 -8.95 -11.99
N ILE A 158 -4.26 -7.70 -11.60
CA ILE A 158 -4.81 -6.65 -12.46
C ILE A 158 -3.63 -5.94 -13.09
N SER A 159 -3.54 -6.00 -14.41
CA SER A 159 -2.49 -5.29 -15.16
C SER A 159 -2.56 -3.80 -14.88
N ASN A 160 -1.54 -3.26 -14.24
CA ASN A 160 -1.46 -1.86 -13.90
C ASN A 160 0.00 -1.41 -13.76
N ARG A 161 0.63 -1.12 -14.88
CA ARG A 161 2.00 -0.60 -14.90
C ARG A 161 2.07 0.88 -14.52
N LYS A 162 1.00 1.64 -14.81
CA LYS A 162 0.87 3.07 -14.51
C LYS A 162 0.01 3.30 -13.27
N CYS A 163 0.57 3.04 -12.08
CA CYS A 163 -0.10 3.29 -10.83
C CYS A 163 0.08 4.73 -10.37
N TYR A 164 -0.99 5.51 -10.29
CA TYR A 164 -0.94 6.92 -9.88
C TYR A 164 -0.55 7.17 -8.43
N LEU A 165 -0.47 6.14 -7.58
CA LEU A 165 0.09 6.28 -6.23
C LEU A 165 1.61 6.14 -6.21
N GLY A 166 2.18 5.38 -7.16
CA GLY A 166 3.62 5.19 -7.31
C GLY A 166 4.27 6.28 -8.15
N VAL A 167 5.60 6.33 -8.10
CA VAL A 167 6.39 7.22 -8.94
C VAL A 167 6.30 6.82 -10.41
N GLU A 168 6.39 7.78 -11.31
CA GLU A 168 6.18 7.58 -12.75
C GLU A 168 7.20 6.62 -13.37
N VAL A 169 8.43 6.64 -12.88
CA VAL A 169 9.51 5.76 -13.36
C VAL A 169 9.19 4.27 -13.22
N ASN A 170 8.22 3.89 -12.36
CA ASN A 170 7.79 2.50 -12.21
C ASN A 170 7.31 1.90 -13.55
N GLU A 171 6.59 2.68 -14.36
CA GLU A 171 6.09 2.21 -15.67
C GLU A 171 7.24 1.87 -16.60
N GLN A 172 8.26 2.74 -16.68
CA GLN A 172 9.43 2.52 -17.50
C GLN A 172 10.21 1.26 -17.08
N ILE A 173 10.43 1.10 -15.76
CA ILE A 173 11.12 -0.08 -15.22
C ILE A 173 10.36 -1.35 -15.52
N LEU A 174 9.05 -1.36 -15.29
CA LEU A 174 8.21 -2.55 -15.56
C LEU A 174 8.20 -2.91 -17.04
N ASN A 175 8.16 -1.92 -17.94
CA ASN A 175 8.21 -2.16 -19.38
C ASN A 175 9.53 -2.83 -19.79
N LEU A 176 10.67 -2.36 -19.26
CA LEU A 176 11.99 -2.97 -19.53
C LEU A 176 12.07 -4.40 -18.99
N VAL A 177 11.60 -4.64 -17.77
CA VAL A 177 11.62 -5.98 -17.16
C VAL A 177 10.73 -6.95 -17.93
N LEU A 178 9.50 -6.56 -18.29
CA LEU A 178 8.58 -7.42 -19.02
C LEU A 178 9.08 -7.70 -20.44
N ALA A 179 9.61 -6.69 -21.13
CA ALA A 179 10.21 -6.86 -22.47
C ALA A 179 11.41 -7.83 -22.44
N HIS A 180 12.25 -7.74 -21.41
CA HIS A 180 13.35 -8.69 -21.22
C HIS A 180 12.83 -10.11 -20.96
N MET A 181 11.81 -10.26 -20.14
CA MET A 181 11.19 -11.56 -19.87
C MET A 181 10.58 -12.18 -21.14
N GLU A 182 9.96 -11.38 -22.00
CA GLU A 182 9.41 -11.82 -23.27
C GLU A 182 10.52 -12.22 -24.25
N ALA A 183 11.56 -11.38 -24.40
CA ALA A 183 12.66 -11.64 -25.33
C ALA A 183 13.42 -12.94 -25.04
N TYR A 184 13.58 -13.28 -23.76
CA TYR A 184 14.32 -14.46 -23.32
C TYR A 184 13.43 -15.59 -22.81
N ALA A 185 12.14 -15.54 -23.10
CA ALA A 185 11.16 -16.54 -22.68
C ALA A 185 11.24 -16.88 -21.18
N ILE A 186 11.49 -15.88 -20.32
CA ILE A 186 11.60 -16.03 -18.88
C ILE A 186 10.19 -16.12 -18.29
N PRO A 187 9.79 -17.27 -17.69
CA PRO A 187 8.43 -17.46 -17.21
C PRO A 187 8.16 -16.69 -15.91
N ALA A 188 6.97 -16.10 -15.81
CA ALA A 188 6.44 -15.62 -14.54
C ALA A 188 6.15 -16.81 -13.61
N TYR A 189 6.30 -16.58 -12.30
CA TYR A 189 6.00 -17.60 -11.29
C TYR A 189 4.50 -17.79 -11.12
N ASP A 190 4.04 -19.02 -11.20
CA ASP A 190 2.68 -19.41 -10.90
C ASP A 190 2.58 -19.99 -9.47
N GLU A 191 1.84 -19.32 -8.61
CA GLU A 191 1.65 -19.73 -7.21
C GLU A 191 0.97 -21.10 -7.05
N LYS A 192 0.12 -21.49 -8.00
CA LYS A 192 -0.60 -22.77 -7.95
C LYS A 192 0.31 -23.94 -8.23
N THR A 193 1.11 -23.83 -9.29
CA THR A 193 2.01 -24.91 -9.71
C THR A 193 3.38 -24.85 -9.01
N GLY A 194 3.77 -23.68 -8.54
CA GLY A 194 5.11 -23.41 -8.00
C GLY A 194 6.19 -23.37 -9.07
N LYS A 195 5.82 -23.24 -10.35
CA LYS A 195 6.73 -23.17 -11.49
C LYS A 195 6.91 -21.73 -11.94
N GLY A 196 7.95 -21.47 -12.74
CA GLY A 196 8.31 -20.15 -13.23
C GLY A 196 9.37 -19.48 -12.38
N LEU A 197 9.91 -18.36 -12.85
CA LEU A 197 11.08 -17.71 -12.28
C LEU A 197 10.75 -16.38 -11.59
N VAL A 198 10.19 -15.40 -12.30
CA VAL A 198 9.99 -14.05 -11.75
C VAL A 198 8.65 -13.98 -11.03
N ARG A 199 8.71 -13.61 -9.74
CA ARG A 199 7.54 -13.49 -8.86
C ARG A 199 7.05 -12.06 -8.77
N HIS A 200 7.97 -11.14 -8.45
CA HIS A 200 7.65 -9.72 -8.22
C HIS A 200 8.79 -8.83 -8.70
N VAL A 201 8.43 -7.61 -9.06
CA VAL A 201 9.37 -6.50 -9.23
C VAL A 201 9.15 -5.52 -8.08
N LEU A 202 10.16 -5.38 -7.22
CA LEU A 202 10.16 -4.39 -6.16
C LEU A 202 10.94 -3.16 -6.66
N ILE A 203 10.33 -2.00 -6.56
CA ILE A 203 10.92 -0.72 -6.93
C ILE A 203 10.90 0.20 -5.72
N ARG A 204 12.00 0.87 -5.46
CA ARG A 204 12.12 1.92 -4.45
C ARG A 204 12.68 3.19 -5.06
N TYR A 205 12.22 4.30 -4.52
CA TYR A 205 12.61 5.64 -4.99
C TYR A 205 12.90 6.54 -3.79
N GLY A 206 14.07 7.17 -3.78
CA GLY A 206 14.42 8.22 -2.83
C GLY A 206 13.88 9.56 -3.32
N PHE A 207 12.97 10.18 -2.60
CA PHE A 207 12.35 11.43 -3.05
C PHE A 207 13.31 12.61 -3.03
N GLN A 208 14.26 12.64 -2.11
CA GLN A 208 15.27 13.70 -2.04
C GLN A 208 16.48 13.36 -2.91
N SER A 209 17.01 12.15 -2.78
CA SER A 209 18.19 11.70 -3.50
C SER A 209 17.94 11.43 -4.99
N LYS A 210 16.68 11.14 -5.38
CA LYS A 210 16.29 10.65 -6.70
C LYS A 210 16.88 9.29 -7.05
N GLU A 211 17.48 8.61 -6.09
CA GLU A 211 18.02 7.26 -6.26
C GLU A 211 16.94 6.22 -6.45
N ILE A 212 17.21 5.27 -7.35
CA ILE A 212 16.29 4.18 -7.71
C ILE A 212 16.91 2.84 -7.39
N MET A 213 16.12 1.97 -6.77
CA MET A 213 16.44 0.57 -6.56
C MET A 213 15.42 -0.31 -7.26
N VAL A 214 15.91 -1.30 -8.01
CA VAL A 214 15.11 -2.38 -8.57
C VAL A 214 15.57 -3.71 -7.98
N CYS A 215 14.63 -4.46 -7.41
CA CYS A 215 14.90 -5.80 -6.88
C CYS A 215 13.90 -6.79 -7.49
N LEU A 216 14.41 -7.74 -8.27
CA LEU A 216 13.60 -8.82 -8.84
C LEU A 216 13.49 -9.95 -7.82
N VAL A 217 12.27 -10.30 -7.44
CA VAL A 217 11.99 -11.45 -6.57
C VAL A 217 11.81 -12.68 -7.44
N VAL A 218 12.69 -13.68 -7.23
CA VAL A 218 12.78 -14.83 -8.13
C VAL A 218 12.68 -16.16 -7.40
N ASN A 219 12.10 -17.14 -8.05
CA ASN A 219 12.08 -18.55 -7.64
C ASN A 219 13.32 -19.31 -8.15
N GLY A 220 14.45 -18.64 -8.17
CA GLY A 220 15.73 -19.14 -8.69
C GLY A 220 16.89 -18.39 -8.09
N SER A 221 18.10 -18.54 -8.67
CA SER A 221 19.31 -17.87 -8.20
C SER A 221 19.93 -16.92 -9.23
N HIS A 222 19.38 -16.86 -10.43
CA HIS A 222 19.85 -16.00 -11.52
C HIS A 222 18.69 -15.63 -12.45
N ILE A 223 18.88 -14.60 -13.24
CA ILE A 223 18.03 -14.22 -14.38
C ILE A 223 18.83 -14.51 -15.64
N PRO A 224 18.27 -15.16 -16.67
CA PRO A 224 18.90 -15.29 -17.98
C PRO A 224 19.22 -13.92 -18.56
N GLU A 225 20.38 -13.81 -19.21
CA GLU A 225 20.86 -12.57 -19.85
C GLU A 225 20.75 -11.32 -18.95
N ALA A 226 21.06 -11.48 -17.66
CA ALA A 226 20.92 -10.41 -16.66
C ALA A 226 21.72 -9.15 -17.00
N GLU A 227 22.84 -9.30 -17.70
CA GLU A 227 23.70 -8.18 -18.09
C GLU A 227 22.99 -7.21 -19.05
N GLU A 228 22.24 -7.73 -20.00
CA GLU A 228 21.45 -6.87 -20.90
C GLU A 228 20.35 -6.13 -20.17
N LEU A 229 19.65 -6.81 -19.23
CA LEU A 229 18.65 -6.16 -18.38
C LEU A 229 19.29 -5.05 -17.54
N ILE A 230 20.44 -5.30 -16.95
CA ILE A 230 21.19 -4.33 -16.17
C ILE A 230 21.56 -3.13 -17.03
N GLU A 231 22.12 -3.33 -18.23
CA GLU A 231 22.48 -2.24 -19.15
C GLU A 231 21.28 -1.38 -19.55
N ASN A 232 20.12 -2.00 -19.73
CA ASN A 232 18.90 -1.27 -20.07
C ASN A 232 18.35 -0.48 -18.86
N LEU A 233 18.36 -1.06 -17.67
CA LEU A 233 17.91 -0.38 -16.45
C LEU A 233 18.84 0.77 -16.03
N ARG A 234 20.16 0.63 -16.23
CA ARG A 234 21.17 1.67 -15.94
C ARG A 234 20.98 2.97 -16.74
N LYS A 235 20.31 2.91 -17.88
CA LYS A 235 20.00 4.09 -18.70
C LYS A 235 18.96 5.00 -18.03
N ILE A 236 18.24 4.51 -17.01
CA ILE A 236 17.26 5.30 -16.25
C ILE A 236 18.02 6.23 -15.29
N PRO A 237 17.82 7.56 -15.39
CA PRO A 237 18.47 8.50 -14.48
C PRO A 237 18.13 8.19 -13.01
N GLY A 238 19.15 8.18 -12.16
CA GLY A 238 18.99 7.87 -10.73
C GLY A 238 19.05 6.37 -10.40
N MET A 239 19.22 5.48 -11.38
CA MET A 239 19.41 4.05 -11.09
C MET A 239 20.67 3.84 -10.24
N THR A 240 20.52 3.28 -9.05
CA THR A 240 21.58 3.14 -8.05
C THR A 240 21.81 1.69 -7.64
N SER A 241 20.73 0.88 -7.61
CA SER A 241 20.79 -0.50 -7.13
C SER A 241 19.93 -1.42 -8.00
N ILE A 242 20.53 -2.51 -8.47
CA ILE A 242 19.82 -3.60 -9.15
C ILE A 242 20.19 -4.90 -8.46
N SER A 243 19.21 -5.65 -7.99
CA SER A 243 19.42 -6.85 -7.17
C SER A 243 18.40 -7.94 -7.44
N LEU A 244 18.72 -9.16 -7.01
CA LEU A 244 17.79 -10.26 -6.90
C LEU A 244 17.45 -10.50 -5.43
N ASN A 245 16.23 -10.89 -5.17
CA ASN A 245 15.82 -11.50 -3.93
C ASN A 245 15.32 -12.92 -4.22
N ILE A 246 15.95 -13.92 -3.61
CA ILE A 246 15.70 -15.34 -3.85
C ILE A 246 14.61 -15.79 -2.89
N ASN A 247 13.42 -16.07 -3.44
CA ASN A 247 12.30 -16.62 -2.68
C ASN A 247 11.73 -17.87 -3.37
N ARG A 248 12.09 -19.04 -2.84
CA ARG A 248 11.62 -20.35 -3.31
C ARG A 248 10.46 -20.90 -2.47
N GLU A 249 10.07 -20.18 -1.42
CA GLU A 249 9.04 -20.64 -0.50
C GLU A 249 7.64 -20.42 -1.09
N LYS A 250 6.74 -21.38 -0.86
CA LYS A 250 5.32 -21.28 -1.23
C LYS A 250 4.53 -20.60 -0.11
N THR A 251 4.85 -19.34 0.17
CA THR A 251 4.21 -18.54 1.22
C THR A 251 3.75 -17.20 0.67
N ASN A 252 2.91 -16.50 1.42
CA ASN A 252 2.48 -15.14 1.10
C ASN A 252 3.57 -14.08 1.33
N VAL A 253 4.74 -14.48 1.85
CA VAL A 253 5.88 -13.59 2.06
C VAL A 253 6.54 -13.31 0.72
N ILE A 254 6.59 -12.04 0.32
CA ILE A 254 7.11 -11.63 -0.98
C ILE A 254 8.63 -11.77 -1.03
N LEU A 255 9.34 -11.27 -0.01
CA LEU A 255 10.80 -11.27 0.02
C LEU A 255 11.35 -12.50 0.77
N GLY A 256 12.21 -13.24 0.11
CA GLY A 256 13.00 -14.30 0.74
C GLY A 256 14.16 -13.73 1.58
N ARG A 257 14.86 -14.60 2.27
CA ARG A 257 15.97 -14.24 3.18
C ARG A 257 17.27 -13.90 2.46
N LYS A 258 17.49 -14.44 1.25
CA LYS A 258 18.74 -14.29 0.49
C LYS A 258 18.57 -13.23 -0.59
N GLY A 259 19.53 -12.32 -0.66
CA GLY A 259 19.68 -11.33 -1.73
C GLY A 259 20.98 -11.53 -2.49
N LYS A 260 21.05 -11.07 -3.72
CA LYS A 260 22.24 -11.01 -4.56
C LYS A 260 22.25 -9.66 -5.26
N LEU A 261 23.28 -8.86 -5.02
CA LEU A 261 23.50 -7.64 -5.79
C LEU A 261 23.92 -8.03 -7.20
N LEU A 262 23.29 -7.42 -8.20
CA LEU A 262 23.64 -7.58 -9.61
C LEU A 262 24.47 -6.40 -10.09
N TRP A 263 24.11 -5.19 -9.66
CA TRP A 263 24.82 -3.96 -10.05
C TRP A 263 24.56 -2.83 -9.05
N GLY A 264 25.54 -1.94 -8.91
CA GLY A 264 25.46 -0.72 -8.11
C GLY A 264 25.65 -0.98 -6.61
N GLN A 265 24.82 -0.36 -5.79
CA GLN A 265 24.91 -0.42 -4.33
C GLN A 265 23.87 -1.36 -3.73
N GLU A 266 24.12 -1.87 -2.52
CA GLU A 266 23.17 -2.74 -1.80
C GLU A 266 21.97 -1.98 -1.23
N TYR A 267 22.06 -0.65 -1.18
CA TYR A 267 21.02 0.25 -0.66
C TYR A 267 20.93 1.51 -1.51
N ILE A 268 19.83 2.21 -1.39
CA ILE A 268 19.68 3.60 -1.79
C ILE A 268 19.66 4.48 -0.56
N THR A 269 20.02 5.75 -0.72
CA THR A 269 19.97 6.74 0.34
C THR A 269 18.75 7.65 0.13
N ASP A 270 18.08 8.05 1.18
CA ASP A 270 17.12 9.15 1.15
C ASP A 270 17.21 9.94 2.45
N THR A 271 16.71 11.19 2.48
CA THR A 271 16.82 12.05 3.65
C THR A 271 15.46 12.50 4.17
N ILE A 272 15.37 12.71 5.48
CA ILE A 272 14.26 13.38 6.14
C ILE A 272 14.87 14.43 7.06
N GLY A 273 14.65 15.71 6.72
CA GLY A 273 15.39 16.79 7.36
C GLY A 273 16.92 16.56 7.25
N PRO A 274 17.69 16.68 8.32
CA PRO A 274 19.14 16.49 8.31
C PRO A 274 19.58 15.01 8.37
N ILE A 275 18.64 14.04 8.48
CA ILE A 275 18.97 12.64 8.72
C ILE A 275 18.94 11.87 7.41
N ALA A 276 20.06 11.18 7.08
CA ALA A 276 20.16 10.30 5.94
C ALA A 276 19.84 8.85 6.34
N TYR A 277 19.10 8.14 5.49
CA TYR A 277 18.69 6.75 5.69
C TYR A 277 19.23 5.88 4.56
N GLN A 278 19.87 4.77 4.91
CA GLN A 278 20.21 3.71 3.99
C GLN A 278 19.06 2.71 3.90
N ILE A 279 18.56 2.49 2.68
CA ILE A 279 17.33 1.75 2.43
C ILE A 279 17.65 0.56 1.55
N SER A 280 17.67 -0.64 2.13
CA SER A 280 17.84 -1.91 1.42
C SER A 280 16.50 -2.42 0.85
N PRO A 281 16.48 -3.47 0.00
CA PRO A 281 15.24 -4.09 -0.47
C PRO A 281 14.31 -4.53 0.66
N GLN A 282 14.87 -4.95 1.80
CA GLN A 282 14.13 -5.48 2.95
C GLN A 282 13.71 -4.40 3.96
N SER A 283 14.28 -3.19 3.91
CA SER A 283 13.95 -2.12 4.83
C SER A 283 12.48 -1.76 4.77
N PHE A 284 11.88 -1.43 5.91
CA PHE A 284 10.58 -0.76 5.92
C PHE A 284 10.80 0.75 6.01
N TYR A 285 10.71 1.42 4.87
CA TYR A 285 10.79 2.87 4.76
C TYR A 285 9.62 3.36 3.92
N ARG A 286 8.83 4.28 4.45
CA ARG A 286 7.72 4.91 3.74
C ARG A 286 7.66 6.38 4.14
N ARG A 287 7.74 7.25 3.17
CA ARG A 287 7.50 8.69 3.30
C ARG A 287 6.08 8.99 2.80
N LEU A 288 5.34 9.79 3.57
CA LEU A 288 3.96 10.16 3.21
C LEU A 288 3.87 11.54 2.53
N CYS A 289 4.96 12.31 2.53
CA CYS A 289 4.98 13.64 1.93
C CYS A 289 5.73 13.60 0.60
N GLY A 290 4.99 13.70 -0.48
CA GLY A 290 5.52 13.80 -1.86
C GLY A 290 5.79 15.22 -2.35
N GLY A 291 5.62 16.25 -1.52
CA GLY A 291 5.81 17.65 -1.88
C GLY A 291 6.92 18.34 -1.11
N SER A 292 7.43 19.42 -1.67
CA SER A 292 8.40 20.35 -1.07
C SER A 292 7.86 21.09 0.16
N SER A 293 6.58 20.92 0.48
CA SER A 293 5.84 21.60 1.53
C SER A 293 5.41 20.70 2.70
N CYS A 294 6.07 19.55 2.92
CA CYS A 294 6.05 19.04 4.29
C CYS A 294 6.85 20.07 5.12
N PRO A 295 6.23 20.85 6.01
CA PRO A 295 7.00 21.81 6.79
C PRO A 295 8.03 21.03 7.60
N ASP A 296 9.30 21.15 7.23
CA ASP A 296 10.44 20.69 8.02
C ASP A 296 10.50 21.46 9.35
N THR A 297 9.54 22.37 9.56
CA THR A 297 9.43 23.25 10.71
C THR A 297 8.02 23.24 11.28
N VAL A 298 7.59 22.14 11.85
CA VAL A 298 6.70 22.26 13.00
C VAL A 298 7.62 22.19 14.22
N GLY A 299 8.01 23.37 14.69
CA GLY A 299 8.60 23.51 15.99
C GLY A 299 7.64 22.93 17.02
N GLY A 300 8.07 21.87 17.70
CA GLY A 300 7.28 21.14 18.67
C GLY A 300 6.61 19.90 18.09
N SER A 301 7.25 18.75 18.26
CA SER A 301 6.67 17.38 18.28
C SER A 301 5.82 16.90 17.12
N GLY A 302 5.95 17.42 15.92
CA GLY A 302 5.30 16.91 14.72
C GLY A 302 6.09 15.74 14.12
N THR A 303 5.79 14.53 14.51
CA THR A 303 6.47 13.32 14.04
C THR A 303 6.10 12.96 12.59
N CYS A 304 7.00 13.25 11.66
CA CYS A 304 7.03 12.51 10.40
C CYS A 304 7.45 11.07 10.76
N ARG A 305 6.50 10.12 10.79
CA ARG A 305 6.79 8.75 11.24
C ARG A 305 7.56 7.98 10.21
N VAL A 306 8.83 7.76 10.49
CA VAL A 306 9.64 6.72 9.84
C VAL A 306 9.60 5.49 10.73
N ARG A 307 9.04 4.40 10.24
CA ARG A 307 9.11 3.11 10.93
C ARG A 307 10.22 2.28 10.31
N LEU A 308 11.33 2.19 11.03
CA LEU A 308 12.39 1.23 10.75
C LEU A 308 12.08 -0.06 11.51
N SER A 309 11.73 -1.13 10.82
CA SER A 309 11.67 -2.46 11.43
C SER A 309 12.72 -3.36 10.80
N ARG A 310 13.70 -3.78 11.60
CA ARG A 310 14.48 -4.99 11.31
C ARG A 310 13.57 -6.20 11.50
N LEU A 311 13.75 -7.17 10.61
CA LEU A 311 13.04 -8.44 10.61
C LEU A 311 13.08 -9.15 11.97
N ALA A 312 11.94 -9.31 12.58
CA ALA A 312 11.52 -10.50 13.30
C ALA A 312 10.01 -10.60 13.07
N GLY A 313 9.57 -11.76 12.56
CA GLY A 313 8.20 -11.96 12.14
C GLY A 313 7.21 -11.71 13.28
N THR A 314 6.19 -11.03 12.93
CA THR A 314 4.78 -11.12 13.33
C THR A 314 4.11 -9.76 13.08
N ALA A 315 2.96 -9.80 12.47
CA ALA A 315 2.09 -8.64 12.29
C ALA A 315 1.72 -8.05 13.65
N CYS A 316 1.96 -6.77 13.85
CA CYS A 316 1.33 -6.04 14.93
C CYS A 316 0.82 -4.70 14.42
N GLY A 317 -0.46 -4.50 14.65
CA GLY A 317 -1.16 -3.26 14.42
C GLY A 317 -0.62 -2.12 15.29
N LEU A 318 -0.98 -0.94 14.87
CA LEU A 318 -0.84 0.35 15.51
C LEU A 318 -0.34 0.33 16.97
N CYS A 319 0.94 0.65 17.17
CA CYS A 319 1.41 1.21 18.42
C CYS A 319 2.01 2.59 18.15
N ALA A 320 1.49 3.57 18.86
CA ALA A 320 2.06 4.89 18.97
C ALA A 320 3.20 4.82 19.99
N GLU A 321 4.44 4.94 19.53
CA GLU A 321 5.56 5.17 20.43
C GLU A 321 6.41 6.34 19.93
N THR A 322 6.56 7.31 20.80
CA THR A 322 7.54 8.38 20.70
C THR A 322 8.92 7.78 20.99
N GLY A 323 9.65 7.42 19.94
CA GLY A 323 11.03 6.95 20.04
C GLY A 323 12.01 8.06 19.74
N THR A 324 12.78 8.47 20.70
CA THR A 324 13.95 9.34 20.53
C THR A 324 15.00 8.55 19.74
N VAL A 325 15.37 9.03 18.56
CA VAL A 325 16.43 8.42 17.75
C VAL A 325 17.78 8.89 18.30
N HIS A 326 18.53 8.01 18.93
CA HIS A 326 19.94 8.23 19.18
C HIS A 326 20.75 7.95 17.92
N GLY A 327 21.43 8.98 17.42
CA GLY A 327 22.44 8.81 16.38
C GLY A 327 23.62 8.00 16.94
N GLN A 328 24.01 6.94 16.25
CA GLN A 328 25.25 6.24 16.55
C GLN A 328 26.42 7.14 16.15
N GLN A 329 27.12 7.67 17.16
CA GLN A 329 28.52 8.02 17.05
C GLN A 329 29.32 6.73 17.19
N THR A 330 30.23 6.51 16.27
CA THR A 330 31.27 5.47 16.35
C THR A 330 32.20 5.79 17.53
N GLY A 331 32.26 4.90 18.51
CA GLY A 331 33.21 4.92 19.61
C GLY A 331 32.99 3.68 20.46
N ASP A 332 34.03 2.82 20.44
CA ASP A 332 34.14 1.66 21.30
C ASP A 332 33.97 2.05 22.77
N ASP A 333 33.16 1.36 23.53
CA ASP A 333 33.56 0.74 24.79
C ASP A 333 32.45 -0.12 25.41
N GLN A 334 32.92 -1.04 26.23
CA GLN A 334 32.24 -2.20 26.79
C GLN A 334 31.39 -1.86 28.02
N THR A 335 30.50 -2.80 28.30
CA THR A 335 30.02 -3.28 29.61
C THR A 335 28.72 -2.74 30.20
N GLU A 336 27.99 -3.75 30.63
CA GLU A 336 27.10 -3.94 31.77
C GLU A 336 25.63 -3.50 31.74
N THR A 337 24.82 -4.55 31.76
CA THR A 337 23.64 -4.89 32.58
C THR A 337 22.76 -3.72 33.10
N ASP A 338 21.44 -3.76 32.83
CA ASP A 338 20.48 -4.19 33.82
C ASP A 338 19.03 -4.20 33.31
N ARG A 339 18.29 -5.00 33.98
CA ARG A 339 16.92 -5.49 33.84
C ARG A 339 15.85 -4.43 34.08
N GLU A 340 14.65 -4.80 33.58
CA GLU A 340 13.30 -4.55 34.09
C GLU A 340 12.46 -3.50 33.38
N GLY A 341 11.30 -3.98 32.94
CA GLY A 341 10.21 -3.14 32.47
C GLY A 341 9.27 -3.83 31.48
N SER A 342 8.78 -5.03 31.85
CA SER A 342 7.65 -5.64 31.14
C SER A 342 6.36 -4.92 31.45
N GLN A 343 5.70 -4.33 30.47
CA GLN A 343 4.26 -4.08 30.55
C GLN A 343 3.55 -4.59 29.30
N ALA A 344 2.51 -5.33 29.57
CA ALA A 344 1.72 -6.14 28.69
C ALA A 344 1.02 -5.33 27.61
N CYS A 345 1.10 -5.83 26.38
CA CYS A 345 0.23 -5.41 25.28
C CYS A 345 -0.95 -6.40 25.23
N VAL A 346 -2.15 -5.89 25.50
CA VAL A 346 -3.39 -6.67 25.36
C VAL A 346 -3.71 -6.81 23.88
N SER A 347 -3.73 -8.04 23.42
CA SER A 347 -4.23 -8.43 22.10
C SER A 347 -5.76 -8.45 22.12
N GLN A 348 -6.40 -7.78 21.19
CA GLN A 348 -7.74 -8.14 20.77
C GLN A 348 -7.78 -8.31 19.25
N SER A 349 -8.31 -9.44 18.90
CA SER A 349 -8.58 -10.04 17.59
C SER A 349 -9.35 -9.18 16.61
#